data_c4247021bee2526fec88efea2651395d
#
_entry.id   c4247021bee2526fec88efea2651395d
#
_cell.length_a   1.000
_cell.length_b   1.000
_cell.length_c   1.000
_cell.angle_alpha   90.00
_cell.angle_beta   90.00
_cell.angle_gamma   90.00
#
_symmetry.space_group_name_H-M   'P 1'
#
loop_
_entity.id
_entity.type
_entity.pdbx_description
1 polymer ?
#
loop_
_entity_poly.entity_id
_entity_poly.type
_entity_poly.pdbx_seq_one_letter_code
_entity_poly.pdbx_strand_id
1 'polypeptide(L)'
;MSNTYYAPHGGHPSQTELLTDRAMFTEAYAVIPKGVMRDIVTSHLPFWDKTRLWVLARPLSGFAETFSQYIMEVASGGGSENPEQDPKAEGVLFVVEGEIEVTLQGTLHVLKTGGYAFIPPGTNWQLRNRHKDTARFHWVRKHYEAVDGVPLPEAFATNEQDIEPIPMPGTEGRWVTTRFVDSSDMRHDMHVNIVTFQPGGVIPFAETHVMEHGLYVLEGKAVYRLNQDWVEVEAGDFMWLRAFCPQACYAGGPSRFRYLLYKDVNRHMKLTLNAPR
;
A
#
# COMPACT_ATOMS: atom_id res chain seq x y z
N MET A 1 -2.34 30.02 0.90
CA MET A 1 -1.77 29.98 -0.46
C MET A 1 -2.54 28.92 -1.20
N SER A 2 -3.22 29.27 -2.28
CA SER A 2 -3.90 28.28 -3.12
C SER A 2 -2.83 27.50 -3.86
N ASN A 3 -2.45 26.37 -3.33
CA ASN A 3 -1.66 25.46 -4.11
C ASN A 3 -2.60 24.78 -5.08
N THR A 4 -2.53 25.18 -6.31
CA THR A 4 -3.45 24.69 -7.31
C THR A 4 -2.83 23.53 -8.01
N TYR A 5 -3.67 22.63 -8.44
CA TYR A 5 -3.35 21.53 -9.34
C TYR A 5 -2.49 21.96 -10.55
N TYR A 6 -2.63 23.21 -10.99
CA TYR A 6 -1.90 23.76 -12.14
C TYR A 6 -0.57 24.45 -11.80
N ALA A 7 -0.15 24.45 -10.55
CA ALA A 7 1.10 25.04 -10.11
C ALA A 7 1.93 24.07 -9.25
N PRO A 8 2.39 22.95 -9.81
CA PRO A 8 3.22 21.98 -9.08
C PRO A 8 4.57 22.62 -8.69
N HIS A 9 5.11 22.24 -7.53
CA HIS A 9 6.34 22.81 -6.99
C HIS A 9 7.56 22.68 -7.90
N GLY A 10 7.67 21.58 -8.62
CA GLY A 10 8.76 21.35 -9.59
C GLY A 10 8.51 21.92 -10.99
N GLY A 11 7.45 22.70 -11.19
CA GLY A 11 6.97 23.07 -12.52
C GLY A 11 6.29 21.91 -13.24
N HIS A 12 5.91 22.14 -14.49
CA HIS A 12 5.37 21.06 -15.31
C HIS A 12 6.51 20.17 -15.81
N PRO A 13 6.41 18.84 -15.67
CA PRO A 13 7.37 17.92 -16.28
C PRO A 13 7.27 18.03 -17.80
N SER A 14 8.34 17.67 -18.51
CA SER A 14 8.27 17.53 -19.96
C SER A 14 7.24 16.47 -20.33
N GLN A 15 6.62 16.60 -21.50
CA GLN A 15 5.63 15.63 -21.98
C GLN A 15 6.20 14.21 -22.04
N THR A 16 7.46 14.06 -22.39
CA THR A 16 8.17 12.78 -22.48
C THR A 16 8.44 12.15 -21.12
N GLU A 17 8.48 12.93 -20.03
CA GLU A 17 8.65 12.41 -18.67
C GLU A 17 7.35 11.87 -18.06
N LEU A 18 6.19 12.30 -18.58
CA LEU A 18 4.88 11.77 -18.16
C LEU A 18 4.53 10.46 -18.87
N LEU A 19 5.06 10.27 -20.08
CA LEU A 19 4.83 9.06 -20.86
C LEU A 19 5.89 8.02 -20.47
N THR A 20 5.41 6.93 -19.93
CA THR A 20 6.28 5.78 -19.64
C THR A 20 5.74 4.56 -20.38
N ASP A 21 6.61 3.91 -21.15
CA ASP A 21 6.27 2.72 -21.93
C ASP A 21 5.86 1.53 -21.05
N ARG A 22 6.16 1.61 -19.74
CA ARG A 22 5.80 0.58 -18.77
C ARG A 22 4.42 0.77 -18.13
N ALA A 23 3.73 1.90 -18.37
CA ALA A 23 2.37 2.11 -17.87
C ALA A 23 1.41 1.17 -18.61
N MET A 24 0.73 0.32 -17.87
CA MET A 24 -0.18 -0.67 -18.43
C MET A 24 -1.48 -0.70 -17.62
N PHE A 25 -2.61 -0.74 -18.33
CA PHE A 25 -3.93 -0.85 -17.74
C PHE A 25 -4.72 -1.89 -18.52
N THR A 26 -4.98 -3.01 -17.89
CA THR A 26 -5.71 -4.14 -18.45
C THR A 26 -6.88 -4.55 -17.54
N GLU A 27 -7.69 -5.48 -17.95
CA GLU A 27 -8.75 -6.05 -17.11
C GLU A 27 -8.21 -6.93 -15.97
N ALA A 28 -6.99 -7.44 -16.10
CA ALA A 28 -6.38 -8.38 -15.14
C ALA A 28 -5.37 -7.72 -14.20
N TYR A 29 -4.73 -6.64 -14.63
CA TYR A 29 -3.72 -5.95 -13.84
C TYR A 29 -3.50 -4.52 -14.34
N ALA A 30 -2.89 -3.70 -13.48
CA ALA A 30 -2.37 -2.39 -13.86
C ALA A 30 -0.93 -2.23 -13.37
N VAL A 31 -0.12 -1.47 -14.12
CA VAL A 31 1.21 -1.03 -13.70
C VAL A 31 1.26 0.49 -13.81
N ILE A 32 1.54 1.15 -12.70
CA ILE A 32 1.73 2.60 -12.61
C ILE A 32 3.20 2.86 -12.29
N PRO A 33 4.04 3.17 -13.28
CA PRO A 33 5.44 3.48 -13.05
C PRO A 33 5.60 4.77 -12.22
N LYS A 34 6.66 4.85 -11.44
CA LYS A 34 6.98 6.05 -10.63
C LYS A 34 6.96 7.36 -11.42
N GLY A 35 7.30 7.30 -12.71
CA GLY A 35 7.31 8.46 -13.60
C GLY A 35 5.93 9.09 -13.85
N VAL A 36 4.83 8.34 -13.61
CA VAL A 36 3.45 8.84 -13.72
C VAL A 36 3.04 9.63 -12.47
N MET A 37 3.64 9.33 -11.31
CA MET A 37 3.32 9.97 -10.04
C MET A 37 4.10 11.28 -9.87
N ARG A 38 3.67 12.31 -10.60
CA ARG A 38 4.23 13.67 -10.58
C ARG A 38 3.34 14.62 -9.80
N ASP A 39 3.86 15.79 -9.47
CA ASP A 39 3.13 16.81 -8.69
C ASP A 39 1.77 17.18 -9.30
N ILE A 40 1.67 17.16 -10.62
CA ILE A 40 0.43 17.51 -11.33
C ILE A 40 -0.74 16.56 -11.04
N VAL A 41 -0.48 15.33 -10.60
CA VAL A 41 -1.53 14.34 -10.28
C VAL A 41 -1.80 14.21 -8.79
N THR A 42 -1.29 15.12 -7.97
CA THR A 42 -1.58 15.13 -6.53
C THR A 42 -3.01 15.54 -6.24
N SER A 43 -3.53 15.02 -5.13
CA SER A 43 -4.84 15.34 -4.58
C SER A 43 -4.72 15.82 -3.14
N HIS A 44 -5.82 16.39 -2.63
CA HIS A 44 -5.95 16.81 -1.23
C HIS A 44 -7.15 16.09 -0.60
N LEU A 45 -7.04 15.80 0.70
CA LEU A 45 -8.13 15.22 1.48
C LEU A 45 -8.76 16.28 2.40
N PRO A 46 -10.08 16.23 2.61
CA PRO A 46 -10.73 17.02 3.65
C PRO A 46 -10.12 16.70 5.04
N PHE A 47 -10.03 17.70 5.90
CA PHE A 47 -9.52 17.58 7.27
C PHE A 47 -8.02 17.26 7.40
N TRP A 48 -7.26 17.32 6.29
CA TRP A 48 -5.82 17.17 6.28
C TRP A 48 -5.14 18.50 5.97
N ASP A 49 -4.27 18.94 6.87
CA ASP A 49 -3.49 20.17 6.73
C ASP A 49 -2.11 19.87 6.14
N LYS A 50 -1.61 20.76 5.27
CA LYS A 50 -0.26 20.68 4.68
C LYS A 50 0.10 19.28 4.17
N THR A 51 -0.90 18.62 3.58
CA THR A 51 -0.81 17.25 3.10
C THR A 51 -1.24 17.19 1.66
N ARG A 52 -0.53 16.38 0.87
CA ARG A 52 -0.92 16.00 -0.48
C ARG A 52 -0.77 14.50 -0.67
N LEU A 53 -1.42 13.94 -1.65
CA LEU A 53 -1.38 12.51 -1.89
C LEU A 53 -1.44 12.17 -3.37
N TRP A 54 -0.93 10.98 -3.70
CA TRP A 54 -1.16 10.30 -4.96
C TRP A 54 -2.08 9.11 -4.72
N VAL A 55 -3.17 9.02 -5.47
CA VAL A 55 -4.08 7.88 -5.44
C VAL A 55 -3.51 6.82 -6.35
N LEU A 56 -3.07 5.70 -5.78
CA LEU A 56 -2.55 4.55 -6.54
C LEU A 56 -3.68 3.61 -6.95
N ALA A 57 -4.62 3.37 -6.03
CA ALA A 57 -5.77 2.51 -6.23
C ALA A 57 -6.98 3.03 -5.44
N ARG A 58 -8.16 2.85 -5.99
CA ARG A 58 -9.44 3.08 -5.30
C ARG A 58 -10.57 2.40 -6.08
N PRO A 59 -11.71 2.01 -5.42
CA PRO A 59 -12.84 1.30 -6.07
C PRO A 59 -13.41 2.16 -7.15
N LEU A 60 -13.37 3.15 -7.61
CA LEU A 60 -13.99 3.91 -8.73
C LEU A 60 -13.02 4.25 -9.86
N SER A 61 -11.82 3.67 -9.85
CA SER A 61 -10.78 4.00 -10.84
C SER A 61 -10.72 3.05 -12.03
N GLY A 62 -11.64 2.08 -12.12
CA GLY A 62 -11.64 1.06 -13.16
C GLY A 62 -10.80 -0.17 -12.82
N PHE A 63 -10.06 -0.10 -11.74
CA PHE A 63 -9.37 -1.20 -11.08
C PHE A 63 -9.36 -0.96 -9.56
N ALA A 64 -9.01 -1.95 -8.78
CA ALA A 64 -9.21 -2.06 -7.34
C ALA A 64 -10.69 -2.11 -6.94
N GLU A 65 -11.10 -3.25 -6.40
CA GLU A 65 -12.49 -3.47 -5.99
C GLU A 65 -12.63 -3.38 -4.47
N THR A 66 -11.62 -3.83 -3.72
CA THR A 66 -11.72 -4.02 -2.28
C THR A 66 -11.03 -2.95 -1.45
N PHE A 67 -10.10 -2.17 -2.01
CA PHE A 67 -9.24 -1.26 -1.24
C PHE A 67 -8.96 0.07 -1.93
N SER A 68 -8.43 1.01 -1.14
CA SER A 68 -7.74 2.19 -1.64
C SER A 68 -6.31 2.20 -1.12
N GLN A 69 -5.36 2.63 -1.95
CA GLN A 69 -3.98 2.85 -1.55
C GLN A 69 -3.49 4.21 -2.02
N TYR A 70 -2.92 4.96 -1.10
CA TYR A 70 -2.38 6.29 -1.33
C TYR A 70 -0.92 6.36 -0.92
N ILE A 71 -0.13 7.17 -1.64
CA ILE A 71 1.11 7.74 -1.10
C ILE A 71 0.72 9.08 -0.49
N MET A 72 0.93 9.22 0.81
CA MET A 72 0.71 10.44 1.56
C MET A 72 2.02 11.19 1.74
N GLU A 73 2.01 12.48 1.53
CA GLU A 73 3.12 13.37 1.81
C GLU A 73 2.64 14.46 2.76
N VAL A 74 3.23 14.51 3.95
CA VAL A 74 2.85 15.44 5.01
C VAL A 74 4.04 16.35 5.34
N ALA A 75 3.90 17.64 5.05
CA ALA A 75 4.92 18.62 5.36
C ALA A 75 4.99 18.88 6.87
N SER A 76 6.07 19.55 7.30
CA SER A 76 6.25 19.94 8.70
C SER A 76 5.04 20.69 9.29
N GLY A 77 4.56 20.24 10.42
CA GLY A 77 3.36 20.76 11.11
C GLY A 77 2.05 20.38 10.43
N GLY A 78 2.09 19.51 9.41
CA GLY A 78 0.90 18.98 8.74
C GLY A 78 0.31 17.76 9.45
N GLY A 79 -0.82 17.27 8.93
CA GLY A 79 -1.51 16.08 9.42
C GLY A 79 -3.02 16.27 9.55
N SER A 80 -3.66 15.46 10.39
CA SER A 80 -5.11 15.49 10.63
C SER A 80 -5.46 15.08 12.05
N GLU A 81 -6.43 15.79 12.65
CA GLU A 81 -7.03 15.40 13.93
C GLU A 81 -8.16 14.36 13.74
N ASN A 82 -8.65 14.22 12.52
CA ASN A 82 -9.71 13.26 12.17
C ASN A 82 -9.43 12.72 10.77
N PRO A 83 -8.44 11.81 10.64
CA PRO A 83 -7.94 11.39 9.34
C PRO A 83 -8.93 10.54 8.53
N GLU A 84 -9.71 9.67 9.20
CA GLU A 84 -10.66 8.77 8.57
C GLU A 84 -12.10 9.22 8.83
N GLN A 85 -12.86 9.39 7.76
CA GLN A 85 -14.26 9.82 7.81
C GLN A 85 -15.25 8.66 7.69
N ASP A 86 -14.79 7.51 7.20
CA ASP A 86 -15.62 6.33 7.05
C ASP A 86 -15.47 5.42 8.28
N PRO A 87 -16.52 5.31 9.12
CA PRO A 87 -16.43 4.51 10.35
C PRO A 87 -16.32 3.00 10.10
N LYS A 88 -16.49 2.55 8.86
CA LYS A 88 -16.33 1.14 8.46
C LYS A 88 -14.95 0.83 7.93
N ALA A 89 -14.15 1.86 7.65
CA ALA A 89 -12.83 1.65 7.10
C ALA A 89 -11.85 1.20 8.19
N GLU A 90 -11.13 0.15 7.92
CA GLU A 90 -9.87 -0.17 8.56
C GLU A 90 -8.72 0.40 7.73
N GLY A 91 -7.57 0.60 8.34
CA GLY A 91 -6.42 1.19 7.65
C GLY A 91 -5.09 0.63 8.10
N VAL A 92 -4.12 0.72 7.20
CA VAL A 92 -2.70 0.50 7.50
C VAL A 92 -1.91 1.71 7.06
N LEU A 93 -1.05 2.19 7.95
CA LEU A 93 -0.01 3.17 7.63
C LEU A 93 1.34 2.44 7.55
N PHE A 94 2.13 2.74 6.51
CA PHE A 94 3.51 2.25 6.39
C PHE A 94 4.43 3.40 5.95
N VAL A 95 5.36 3.79 6.83
CA VAL A 95 6.24 4.93 6.60
C VAL A 95 7.41 4.54 5.70
N VAL A 96 7.59 5.26 4.60
CA VAL A 96 8.69 5.05 3.65
C VAL A 96 9.79 6.10 3.75
N GLU A 97 9.45 7.30 4.26
CA GLU A 97 10.41 8.40 4.41
C GLU A 97 10.01 9.30 5.57
N GLY A 98 10.99 9.72 6.38
CA GLY A 98 10.77 10.66 7.48
C GLY A 98 10.17 10.00 8.72
N GLU A 99 9.41 10.81 9.46
CA GLU A 99 8.82 10.45 10.76
C GLU A 99 7.44 11.08 10.90
N ILE A 100 6.49 10.35 11.47
CA ILE A 100 5.16 10.84 11.82
C ILE A 100 4.79 10.42 13.25
N GLU A 101 4.05 11.27 13.93
CA GLU A 101 3.37 10.94 15.18
C GLU A 101 1.95 10.48 14.90
N VAL A 102 1.59 9.31 15.38
CA VAL A 102 0.23 8.76 15.30
C VAL A 102 -0.29 8.51 16.70
N THR A 103 -1.41 9.11 17.04
CA THR A 103 -2.11 8.84 18.30
C THR A 103 -3.22 7.85 18.03
N LEU A 104 -3.11 6.65 18.60
CA LEU A 104 -4.13 5.58 18.52
C LEU A 104 -4.83 5.45 19.87
N GLN A 105 -6.14 5.71 19.93
CA GLN A 105 -6.92 5.59 21.17
C GLN A 105 -6.28 6.31 22.37
N GLY A 106 -5.68 7.47 22.14
CA GLY A 106 -5.01 8.28 23.15
C GLY A 106 -3.53 7.93 23.42
N THR A 107 -3.01 6.84 22.83
CA THR A 107 -1.60 6.47 22.96
C THR A 107 -0.80 7.02 21.78
N LEU A 108 0.28 7.75 22.07
CA LEU A 108 1.17 8.32 21.07
C LEU A 108 2.20 7.29 20.61
N HIS A 109 2.33 7.13 19.30
CA HIS A 109 3.37 6.34 18.64
C HIS A 109 4.15 7.21 17.66
N VAL A 110 5.48 7.09 17.68
CA VAL A 110 6.36 7.74 16.71
C VAL A 110 6.78 6.70 15.67
N LEU A 111 6.30 6.87 14.46
CA LEU A 111 6.60 5.97 13.34
C LEU A 111 7.67 6.59 12.46
N LYS A 112 8.83 5.95 12.40
CA LYS A 112 9.93 6.27 11.47
C LYS A 112 9.86 5.39 10.24
N THR A 113 10.76 5.57 9.30
CA THR A 113 10.88 4.70 8.13
C THR A 113 10.84 3.21 8.53
N GLY A 114 10.00 2.42 7.86
CA GLY A 114 9.67 1.04 8.24
C GLY A 114 8.59 0.92 9.31
N GLY A 115 8.15 2.04 9.89
CA GLY A 115 7.06 2.07 10.88
C GLY A 115 5.72 1.67 10.26
N TYR A 116 4.99 0.85 10.99
CA TYR A 116 3.70 0.29 10.60
C TYR A 116 2.66 0.57 11.69
N ALA A 117 1.46 0.93 11.30
CA ALA A 117 0.31 1.00 12.19
C ALA A 117 -0.90 0.33 11.55
N PHE A 118 -1.57 -0.55 12.30
CA PHE A 118 -2.88 -1.10 11.94
C PHE A 118 -3.98 -0.39 12.73
N ILE A 119 -5.01 0.04 12.04
CA ILE A 119 -6.10 0.86 12.58
C ILE A 119 -7.43 0.19 12.23
N PRO A 120 -8.08 -0.49 13.20
CA PRO A 120 -9.39 -1.09 13.00
C PRO A 120 -10.48 -0.06 12.71
N PRO A 121 -11.64 -0.47 12.16
CA PRO A 121 -12.77 0.44 11.93
C PRO A 121 -13.27 1.06 13.25
N GLY A 122 -13.69 2.32 13.17
CA GLY A 122 -14.21 3.05 14.33
C GLY A 122 -13.15 3.49 15.36
N THR A 123 -11.88 3.25 15.09
CA THR A 123 -10.78 3.70 15.95
C THR A 123 -10.63 5.21 15.88
N ASN A 124 -10.60 5.87 17.05
CA ASN A 124 -10.22 7.28 17.12
C ASN A 124 -8.69 7.39 17.01
N TRP A 125 -8.22 8.10 15.98
CA TRP A 125 -6.81 8.31 15.75
C TRP A 125 -6.52 9.67 15.13
N GLN A 126 -5.29 10.11 15.31
CA GLN A 126 -4.77 11.39 14.82
C GLN A 126 -3.38 11.18 14.24
N LEU A 127 -2.98 12.04 13.32
CA LEU A 127 -1.64 12.02 12.75
C LEU A 127 -1.09 13.45 12.66
N ARG A 128 0.18 13.61 13.06
CA ARG A 128 0.94 14.86 12.92
C ARG A 128 2.37 14.60 12.50
N ASN A 129 2.85 15.39 11.58
CA ASN A 129 4.29 15.50 11.33
C ASN A 129 4.84 16.69 12.14
N ARG A 130 5.46 16.39 13.28
CA ARG A 130 6.13 17.40 14.10
C ARG A 130 7.60 17.55 13.76
N HIS A 131 8.13 16.71 12.88
CA HIS A 131 9.50 16.80 12.41
C HIS A 131 9.66 17.98 11.43
N LYS A 132 10.89 18.47 11.26
CA LYS A 132 11.19 19.57 10.32
C LYS A 132 11.11 19.17 8.85
N ASP A 133 11.36 17.88 8.57
CA ASP A 133 11.37 17.32 7.21
C ASP A 133 9.99 16.77 6.85
N THR A 134 9.71 16.73 5.55
CA THR A 134 8.51 16.10 5.03
C THR A 134 8.54 14.60 5.27
N ALA A 135 7.41 14.02 5.65
CA ALA A 135 7.25 12.58 5.79
C ALA A 135 6.40 12.01 4.66
N ARG A 136 6.72 10.79 4.25
CA ARG A 136 5.94 10.02 3.26
C ARG A 136 5.58 8.67 3.83
N PHE A 137 4.34 8.25 3.60
CA PHE A 137 3.85 6.95 4.00
C PHE A 137 2.76 6.45 3.05
N HIS A 138 2.60 5.13 2.99
CA HIS A 138 1.44 4.52 2.36
C HIS A 138 0.29 4.50 3.35
N TRP A 139 -0.89 4.84 2.87
CA TRP A 139 -2.14 4.63 3.57
C TRP A 139 -3.01 3.69 2.75
N VAL A 140 -3.18 2.47 3.25
CA VAL A 140 -4.05 1.43 2.67
C VAL A 140 -5.32 1.40 3.47
N ARG A 141 -6.48 1.42 2.80
CA ARG A 141 -7.81 1.47 3.41
C ARG A 141 -8.71 0.43 2.79
N LYS A 142 -9.52 -0.21 3.61
CA LYS A 142 -10.54 -1.18 3.19
C LYS A 142 -11.76 -1.08 4.10
N HIS A 143 -12.96 -1.33 3.57
CA HIS A 143 -14.12 -1.59 4.42
C HIS A 143 -13.95 -2.95 5.11
N TYR A 144 -13.99 -2.93 6.43
CA TYR A 144 -13.89 -4.15 7.22
C TYR A 144 -15.17 -5.00 7.10
N GLU A 145 -14.99 -6.26 6.80
CA GLU A 145 -16.06 -7.25 6.72
C GLU A 145 -16.22 -7.96 8.06
N ALA A 146 -17.14 -7.47 8.89
CA ALA A 146 -17.44 -8.09 10.18
C ALA A 146 -18.02 -9.50 10.01
N VAL A 147 -17.62 -10.41 10.91
CA VAL A 147 -18.15 -11.77 11.01
C VAL A 147 -18.74 -11.97 12.40
N ASP A 148 -19.95 -12.49 12.47
CA ASP A 148 -20.62 -12.73 13.74
C ASP A 148 -19.81 -13.68 14.63
N GLY A 149 -19.62 -13.25 15.88
CA GLY A 149 -18.84 -14.01 16.86
C GLY A 149 -17.31 -13.85 16.74
N VAL A 150 -16.82 -13.10 15.75
CA VAL A 150 -15.40 -12.75 15.63
C VAL A 150 -15.20 -11.30 16.08
N PRO A 151 -14.44 -11.04 17.17
CA PRO A 151 -14.22 -9.68 17.65
C PRO A 151 -13.36 -8.88 16.66
N LEU A 152 -13.46 -7.55 16.71
CA LEU A 152 -12.55 -6.68 15.98
C LEU A 152 -11.10 -6.88 16.45
N PRO A 153 -10.12 -6.77 15.56
CA PRO A 153 -8.73 -6.74 15.96
C PRO A 153 -8.41 -5.45 16.74
N GLU A 154 -7.34 -5.47 17.51
CA GLU A 154 -6.87 -4.28 18.23
C GLU A 154 -5.99 -3.40 17.34
N ALA A 155 -6.01 -2.07 17.60
CA ALA A 155 -5.08 -1.14 16.98
C ALA A 155 -3.67 -1.37 17.55
N PHE A 156 -2.65 -1.33 16.70
CA PHE A 156 -1.26 -1.42 17.13
C PHE A 156 -0.31 -0.67 16.21
N ALA A 157 0.88 -0.39 16.74
CA ALA A 157 1.99 0.17 15.97
C ALA A 157 3.26 -0.64 16.24
N THR A 158 4.09 -0.80 15.21
CA THR A 158 5.36 -1.53 15.24
C THR A 158 6.31 -1.01 14.17
N ASN A 159 7.47 -1.64 14.00
CA ASN A 159 8.40 -1.37 12.90
C ASN A 159 8.76 -2.68 12.20
N GLU A 160 9.01 -2.63 10.89
CA GLU A 160 9.43 -3.81 10.13
C GLU A 160 10.70 -4.49 10.67
N GLN A 161 11.56 -3.69 11.34
CA GLN A 161 12.79 -4.20 11.94
C GLN A 161 12.56 -5.05 13.21
N ASP A 162 11.39 -4.93 13.81
CA ASP A 162 11.00 -5.69 15.00
C ASP A 162 10.31 -7.02 14.66
N ILE A 163 10.12 -7.27 13.35
CA ILE A 163 9.40 -8.45 12.84
C ILE A 163 10.38 -9.37 12.12
N GLU A 164 10.51 -10.60 12.59
CA GLU A 164 11.34 -11.61 11.91
C GLU A 164 10.70 -12.04 10.59
N PRO A 165 11.41 -11.90 9.44
CA PRO A 165 10.89 -12.35 8.15
C PRO A 165 10.77 -13.88 8.09
N ILE A 166 9.66 -14.37 7.57
CA ILE A 166 9.37 -15.80 7.42
C ILE A 166 9.78 -16.25 6.02
N PRO A 167 10.73 -17.21 5.91
CA PRO A 167 11.14 -17.73 4.62
C PRO A 167 10.04 -18.59 3.98
N MET A 168 9.89 -18.45 2.67
CA MET A 168 9.05 -19.34 1.88
C MET A 168 9.74 -20.72 1.80
N PRO A 169 9.03 -21.82 2.10
CA PRO A 169 9.60 -23.15 2.04
C PRO A 169 10.25 -23.48 0.69
N GLY A 170 11.41 -24.12 0.71
CA GLY A 170 12.14 -24.55 -0.49
C GLY A 170 12.87 -23.44 -1.25
N THR A 171 12.99 -22.22 -0.69
CA THR A 171 13.64 -21.09 -1.36
C THR A 171 15.00 -20.71 -0.77
N GLU A 172 15.51 -21.46 0.21
CA GLU A 172 16.79 -21.21 0.90
C GLU A 172 16.89 -19.76 1.44
N GLY A 173 15.75 -19.18 1.87
CA GLY A 173 15.69 -17.81 2.35
C GLY A 173 15.78 -16.73 1.27
N ARG A 174 15.77 -17.09 -0.01
CA ARG A 174 15.79 -16.10 -1.10
C ARG A 174 14.46 -15.42 -1.32
N TRP A 175 13.39 -15.96 -0.78
CA TRP A 175 12.06 -15.36 -0.75
C TRP A 175 11.56 -15.40 0.69
N VAL A 176 11.38 -14.23 1.30
CA VAL A 176 10.88 -14.08 2.67
C VAL A 176 9.72 -13.08 2.72
N THR A 177 8.88 -13.20 3.72
CA THR A 177 7.77 -12.28 3.97
C THR A 177 7.81 -11.77 5.39
N THR A 178 7.85 -10.45 5.57
CA THR A 178 7.61 -9.78 6.86
C THR A 178 6.11 -9.62 7.04
N ARG A 179 5.54 -10.33 8.02
CA ARG A 179 4.10 -10.32 8.32
C ARG A 179 3.86 -9.56 9.61
N PHE A 180 3.10 -8.48 9.54
CA PHE A 180 2.78 -7.64 10.71
C PHE A 180 1.64 -8.20 11.54
N VAL A 181 0.83 -9.08 10.97
CA VAL A 181 -0.25 -9.81 11.64
C VAL A 181 -0.13 -11.30 11.37
N ASP A 182 -0.60 -12.12 12.30
CA ASP A 182 -0.67 -13.57 12.10
C ASP A 182 -1.68 -13.89 10.99
N SER A 183 -1.22 -14.60 9.97
CA SER A 183 -2.08 -15.00 8.84
C SER A 183 -3.21 -15.96 9.20
N SER A 184 -3.16 -16.59 10.37
CA SER A 184 -4.22 -17.45 10.91
C SER A 184 -5.22 -16.71 11.81
N ASP A 185 -4.95 -15.45 12.14
CA ASP A 185 -5.85 -14.65 12.96
C ASP A 185 -7.06 -14.19 12.15
N MET A 186 -8.18 -14.85 12.38
CA MET A 186 -9.45 -14.61 11.68
C MET A 186 -10.08 -13.25 12.00
N ARG A 187 -9.51 -12.45 12.90
CA ARG A 187 -9.96 -11.09 13.16
C ARG A 187 -9.57 -10.13 12.04
N HIS A 188 -8.48 -10.40 11.31
CA HIS A 188 -8.05 -9.57 10.18
C HIS A 188 -8.67 -10.02 8.87
N ASP A 189 -9.18 -9.11 8.07
CA ASP A 189 -9.72 -9.38 6.74
C ASP A 189 -8.94 -8.70 5.61
N MET A 190 -7.83 -8.05 5.94
CA MET A 190 -6.76 -7.69 5.01
C MET A 190 -5.40 -7.93 5.64
N HIS A 191 -4.39 -8.14 4.79
CA HIS A 191 -3.00 -8.15 5.21
C HIS A 191 -2.21 -7.16 4.37
N VAL A 192 -1.37 -6.36 5.05
CA VAL A 192 -0.36 -5.53 4.39
C VAL A 192 0.99 -6.00 4.89
N ASN A 193 1.78 -6.60 4.01
CA ASN A 193 3.02 -7.28 4.31
C ASN A 193 4.17 -6.72 3.47
N ILE A 194 5.42 -7.08 3.80
CA ILE A 194 6.56 -6.84 2.93
C ILE A 194 7.06 -8.18 2.40
N VAL A 195 7.16 -8.29 1.08
CA VAL A 195 7.79 -9.42 0.42
C VAL A 195 9.17 -9.01 -0.04
N THR A 196 10.16 -9.85 0.25
CA THR A 196 11.56 -9.59 -0.07
C THR A 196 12.16 -10.77 -0.81
N PHE A 197 12.80 -10.49 -1.95
CA PHE A 197 13.61 -11.44 -2.69
C PHE A 197 15.08 -11.01 -2.67
N GLN A 198 15.97 -11.95 -2.39
CA GLN A 198 17.39 -11.75 -2.61
C GLN A 198 17.68 -11.79 -4.13
N PRO A 199 18.81 -11.25 -4.60
CA PRO A 199 19.18 -11.35 -6.01
C PRO A 199 19.09 -12.80 -6.53
N GLY A 200 18.36 -12.99 -7.64
CA GLY A 200 18.07 -14.31 -8.19
C GLY A 200 16.92 -15.05 -7.52
N GLY A 201 16.27 -14.48 -6.51
CA GLY A 201 15.04 -15.02 -5.92
C GLY A 201 13.89 -15.01 -6.92
N VAL A 202 13.03 -16.01 -6.87
CA VAL A 202 11.96 -16.19 -7.86
C VAL A 202 10.65 -16.67 -7.21
N ILE A 203 9.53 -16.36 -7.85
CA ILE A 203 8.30 -17.16 -7.84
C ILE A 203 8.38 -18.01 -9.11
N PRO A 204 8.71 -19.30 -9.01
CA PRO A 204 9.15 -20.08 -10.18
C PRO A 204 8.00 -20.66 -11.02
N PHE A 205 6.78 -20.34 -10.69
CA PHE A 205 5.57 -20.79 -11.39
C PHE A 205 4.54 -19.64 -11.44
N ALA A 206 3.62 -19.70 -12.37
CA ALA A 206 2.51 -18.75 -12.41
C ALA A 206 1.50 -19.14 -11.33
N GLU A 207 1.59 -18.48 -10.18
CA GLU A 207 0.61 -18.63 -9.10
C GLU A 207 -0.62 -17.75 -9.35
N THR A 208 -1.76 -18.18 -8.80
CA THR A 208 -3.00 -17.39 -8.78
C THR A 208 -3.58 -17.41 -7.39
N HIS A 209 -4.24 -16.32 -7.02
CA HIS A 209 -4.91 -16.18 -5.72
C HIS A 209 -6.32 -15.65 -5.89
N VAL A 210 -7.20 -16.02 -4.96
CA VAL A 210 -8.54 -15.43 -4.87
C VAL A 210 -8.50 -13.96 -4.47
N MET A 211 -7.40 -13.54 -3.83
CA MET A 211 -7.23 -12.18 -3.32
C MET A 211 -6.87 -11.21 -4.43
N GLU A 212 -7.39 -10.00 -4.32
CA GLU A 212 -6.89 -8.82 -5.01
C GLU A 212 -5.58 -8.35 -4.40
N HIS A 213 -4.66 -7.82 -5.20
CA HIS A 213 -3.36 -7.33 -4.73
C HIS A 213 -3.10 -5.89 -5.14
N GLY A 214 -2.48 -5.14 -4.21
CA GLY A 214 -1.78 -3.90 -4.48
C GLY A 214 -0.33 -4.05 -4.06
N LEU A 215 0.61 -3.86 -4.99
CA LEU A 215 2.04 -4.02 -4.75
C LEU A 215 2.76 -2.71 -5.04
N TYR A 216 3.41 -2.14 -4.04
CA TYR A 216 4.29 -0.98 -4.25
C TYR A 216 5.74 -1.39 -4.07
N VAL A 217 6.57 -1.18 -5.09
CA VAL A 217 7.98 -1.56 -5.06
C VAL A 217 8.77 -0.59 -4.17
N LEU A 218 9.28 -1.10 -3.05
CA LEU A 218 10.06 -0.34 -2.07
C LEU A 218 11.53 -0.24 -2.46
N GLU A 219 12.10 -1.31 -3.03
CA GLU A 219 13.53 -1.41 -3.30
C GLU A 219 13.82 -2.37 -4.47
N GLY A 220 14.84 -2.05 -5.23
CA GLY A 220 15.36 -2.90 -6.29
C GLY A 220 14.51 -2.93 -7.55
N LYS A 221 14.69 -3.99 -8.33
CA LYS A 221 13.91 -4.23 -9.54
C LYS A 221 13.78 -5.72 -9.86
N ALA A 222 12.74 -6.04 -10.60
CA ALA A 222 12.42 -7.39 -11.01
C ALA A 222 11.75 -7.41 -12.39
N VAL A 223 11.70 -8.61 -12.97
CA VAL A 223 10.79 -8.90 -14.07
C VAL A 223 9.60 -9.65 -13.48
N TYR A 224 8.42 -9.09 -13.66
CA TYR A 224 7.17 -9.68 -13.21
C TYR A 224 6.39 -10.23 -14.40
N ARG A 225 5.91 -11.47 -14.27
CA ARG A 225 4.85 -11.96 -15.14
C ARG A 225 3.51 -11.55 -14.54
N LEU A 226 2.74 -10.81 -15.33
CA LEU A 226 1.39 -10.37 -14.98
C LEU A 226 0.43 -10.86 -16.07
N ASN A 227 -0.42 -11.82 -15.74
CA ASN A 227 -1.24 -12.55 -16.71
C ASN A 227 -0.36 -13.23 -17.79
N GLN A 228 -0.32 -12.71 -19.01
CA GLN A 228 0.51 -13.24 -20.10
C GLN A 228 1.75 -12.37 -20.38
N ASP A 229 1.82 -11.20 -19.79
CA ASP A 229 2.84 -10.21 -20.08
C ASP A 229 4.03 -10.31 -19.12
N TRP A 230 5.21 -9.92 -19.61
CA TRP A 230 6.41 -9.76 -18.80
C TRP A 230 6.73 -8.29 -18.69
N VAL A 231 6.76 -7.77 -17.47
CA VAL A 231 6.93 -6.34 -17.20
C VAL A 231 8.13 -6.14 -16.26
N GLU A 232 9.04 -5.27 -16.64
CA GLU A 232 10.08 -4.79 -15.72
C GLU A 232 9.47 -3.80 -14.74
N VAL A 233 9.74 -3.99 -13.45
CA VAL A 233 9.30 -3.10 -12.37
C VAL A 233 10.47 -2.71 -11.48
N GLU A 234 10.46 -1.50 -10.96
CA GLU A 234 11.52 -0.96 -10.12
C GLU A 234 10.96 -0.14 -8.94
N ALA A 235 11.85 0.21 -8.01
CA ALA A 235 11.48 1.01 -6.84
C ALA A 235 10.68 2.27 -7.21
N GLY A 236 9.52 2.43 -6.58
CA GLY A 236 8.57 3.51 -6.84
C GLY A 236 7.42 3.14 -7.77
N ASP A 237 7.47 1.99 -8.43
CA ASP A 237 6.35 1.50 -9.26
C ASP A 237 5.26 0.88 -8.39
N PHE A 238 4.03 1.00 -8.86
CA PHE A 238 2.87 0.34 -8.27
C PHE A 238 2.26 -0.64 -9.26
N MET A 239 1.88 -1.82 -8.75
CA MET A 239 1.11 -2.82 -9.50
C MET A 239 -0.20 -3.11 -8.78
N TRP A 240 -1.27 -3.23 -9.55
CA TRP A 240 -2.52 -3.81 -9.09
C TRP A 240 -2.76 -5.12 -9.83
N LEU A 241 -3.17 -6.17 -9.11
CA LEU A 241 -3.54 -7.46 -9.67
C LEU A 241 -4.96 -7.80 -9.24
N ARG A 242 -5.79 -8.11 -10.20
CA ARG A 242 -7.12 -8.62 -9.95
C ARG A 242 -7.04 -10.02 -9.35
N ALA A 243 -8.07 -10.41 -8.59
CA ALA A 243 -8.27 -11.79 -8.16
C ALA A 243 -8.05 -12.77 -9.33
N PHE A 244 -7.31 -13.85 -9.06
CA PHE A 244 -6.90 -14.88 -10.02
C PHE A 244 -5.97 -14.44 -11.17
N CYS A 245 -5.45 -13.23 -11.17
CA CYS A 245 -4.42 -12.83 -12.12
C CYS A 245 -3.18 -13.73 -11.95
N PRO A 246 -2.76 -14.49 -12.97
CA PRO A 246 -1.53 -15.29 -12.90
C PRO A 246 -0.32 -14.37 -12.73
N GLN A 247 0.54 -14.72 -11.80
CA GLN A 247 1.74 -13.94 -11.50
C GLN A 247 2.97 -14.82 -11.24
N ALA A 248 4.12 -14.33 -11.65
CA ALA A 248 5.42 -14.89 -11.32
C ALA A 248 6.44 -13.75 -11.19
N CYS A 249 7.54 -13.96 -10.50
CA CYS A 249 8.55 -12.95 -10.26
C CYS A 249 9.96 -13.50 -10.45
N TYR A 250 10.82 -12.68 -11.04
CA TYR A 250 12.26 -12.91 -11.10
C TYR A 250 13.00 -11.64 -10.65
N ALA A 251 13.61 -11.69 -9.46
CA ALA A 251 14.41 -10.60 -8.90
C ALA A 251 15.81 -10.60 -9.53
N GLY A 252 15.92 -10.10 -10.77
CA GLY A 252 17.13 -10.13 -11.59
C GLY A 252 18.08 -8.94 -11.37
N GLY A 253 17.76 -8.02 -10.46
CA GLY A 253 18.61 -6.88 -10.14
C GLY A 253 19.83 -7.25 -9.27
N PRO A 254 20.82 -6.32 -9.14
CA PRO A 254 22.00 -6.53 -8.32
C PRO A 254 21.74 -6.41 -6.81
N SER A 255 20.62 -5.83 -6.42
CA SER A 255 20.17 -5.69 -5.03
C SER A 255 18.94 -6.54 -4.77
N ARG A 256 18.57 -6.67 -3.50
CA ARG A 256 17.30 -7.29 -3.13
C ARG A 256 16.13 -6.53 -3.77
N PHE A 257 15.06 -7.25 -4.08
CA PHE A 257 13.80 -6.69 -4.54
C PHE A 257 12.77 -6.77 -3.43
N ARG A 258 12.13 -5.65 -3.10
CA ARG A 258 11.14 -5.57 -2.01
C ARG A 258 9.91 -4.82 -2.45
N TYR A 259 8.76 -5.29 -2.01
CA TYR A 259 7.51 -4.54 -2.20
C TYR A 259 6.58 -4.66 -0.99
N LEU A 260 5.82 -3.59 -0.77
CA LEU A 260 4.69 -3.56 0.14
C LEU A 260 3.50 -4.19 -0.58
N LEU A 261 2.94 -5.24 0.01
CA LEU A 261 1.84 -6.02 -0.57
C LEU A 261 0.58 -5.81 0.26
N TYR A 262 -0.46 -5.25 -0.35
CA TYR A 262 -1.83 -5.40 0.11
C TYR A 262 -2.43 -6.68 -0.47
N LYS A 263 -3.18 -7.40 0.36
CA LYS A 263 -4.13 -8.42 -0.08
C LYS A 263 -5.36 -8.43 0.82
N ASP A 264 -6.53 -8.56 0.24
CA ASP A 264 -7.74 -8.88 1.00
C ASP A 264 -7.64 -10.32 1.54
N VAL A 265 -8.43 -10.61 2.57
CA VAL A 265 -8.52 -11.96 3.14
C VAL A 265 -9.96 -12.40 3.10
N ASN A 266 -10.25 -13.35 2.23
CA ASN A 266 -11.59 -13.85 2.03
C ASN A 266 -11.95 -14.92 3.08
N ARG A 267 -12.04 -14.50 4.35
CA ARG A 267 -12.34 -15.40 5.48
C ARG A 267 -13.82 -15.74 5.62
N HIS A 268 -14.69 -14.90 5.08
CA HIS A 268 -16.13 -15.08 5.07
C HIS A 268 -16.72 -14.47 3.82
N MET A 269 -17.25 -15.31 2.94
CA MET A 269 -17.80 -14.86 1.68
C MET A 269 -19.27 -14.53 1.82
N LYS A 270 -19.66 -13.31 1.47
CA LYS A 270 -21.06 -12.96 1.30
C LYS A 270 -21.59 -13.52 -0.02
N LEU A 271 -22.72 -14.23 0.06
CA LEU A 271 -23.38 -14.77 -1.15
C LEU A 271 -24.28 -13.76 -1.85
N THR A 272 -24.61 -12.66 -1.19
CA THR A 272 -25.40 -11.56 -1.76
C THR A 272 -24.61 -10.26 -1.66
N LEU A 273 -24.48 -9.58 -2.77
CA LEU A 273 -23.93 -8.24 -2.82
C LEU A 273 -25.07 -7.26 -2.46
N ASN A 274 -25.09 -6.82 -1.21
CA ASN A 274 -25.91 -5.67 -0.83
C ASN A 274 -25.18 -4.40 -1.27
N ALA A 275 -25.13 -4.15 -2.55
CA ALA A 275 -24.78 -2.83 -3.03
C ALA A 275 -25.92 -1.89 -2.68
N PRO A 276 -25.70 -0.84 -1.88
CA PRO A 276 -26.68 0.23 -1.81
C PRO A 276 -26.77 0.83 -3.22
N ARG A 277 -27.95 0.82 -3.78
CA ARG A 277 -28.28 1.55 -5.00
C ARG A 277 -28.44 3.03 -4.70
#